data_0d06bcb577f52cc227f3f18a555c874c
#
_entry.id   0d06bcb577f52cc227f3f18a555c874c
#
_cell.length_a   1.000
_cell.length_b   1.000
_cell.length_c   1.000
_cell.angle_alpha   90.00
_cell.angle_beta   90.00
_cell.angle_gamma   90.00
#
_symmetry.space_group_name_H-M   'P 1'
#
loop_
_entity.id
_entity.type
_entity.pdbx_description
1 polymer ?
#
loop_
_entity_poly.entity_id
_entity_poly.type
_entity_poly.pdbx_seq_one_letter_code
_entity_poly.pdbx_strand_id
1 'polypeptide(L)'
;MLNGRNFASGLLVTIVICAIVFVNIIAYTLGNYFEWYIYVPETPDFTISDTFSDTFRTAEGKEVKVTFCMPKSELEAHSTGSYVLKTAEEFVKKYPSLIKLRFVNLVTQYDEEGRDVKDELEIYKDNGRGGENYISRTSVIFECGSNYRVLTDVVTSAGFADFFTLDSSMYATSYNGEEIFAAMTAWVLSDEHAEAYFTTGHGETIMPTLYTLLLAAGYYVDTVNLRDAEDADEKLKTADLLVISNPTTDIERSANPAIATEYERIKSYTDKGGSLFVTADPYTKRLDTLYSLLSEYGISLYTTSDGEHQTVKDETAGITLDGFTLAAEVADGDTVSANIKNKLAELGGSVILCDISPLTLTGEAKPLLTSSSSAVCYANGEVTDTSGSYAMAAYSTLEGRLGEESRLFFIPSIYLTATDAMVTRGYANKDFLYSLFDEFFDMGDMPYGCNSILYDTTTLENLTMGQARVYTAMLLAIPALLCVFCAVVLIRRKNR
;
A
#
# COMPACT_ATOMS: atom_id res chain seq x y z
N MET A 1 37.73 -54.67 -17.70
CA MET A 1 38.57 -53.93 -16.76
C MET A 1 38.51 -52.46 -17.11
N LEU A 2 37.73 -51.67 -16.36
CA LEU A 2 37.68 -50.24 -16.49
C LEU A 2 39.05 -49.70 -16.11
N ASN A 3 39.71 -49.00 -17.03
CA ASN A 3 41.03 -48.42 -16.85
C ASN A 3 41.04 -47.52 -15.59
N GLY A 4 41.80 -47.92 -14.55
CA GLY A 4 41.88 -47.19 -13.26
C GLY A 4 42.25 -45.70 -13.42
N ARG A 5 42.80 -45.32 -14.57
CA ARG A 5 43.12 -43.96 -14.95
C ARG A 5 41.87 -43.12 -15.29
N ASN A 6 40.84 -43.73 -15.89
CA ASN A 6 39.56 -43.05 -16.20
C ASN A 6 38.70 -42.92 -14.94
N PHE A 7 38.75 -43.89 -14.05
CA PHE A 7 38.06 -43.85 -12.74
C PHE A 7 38.64 -42.73 -11.85
N ALA A 8 39.98 -42.66 -11.74
CA ALA A 8 40.63 -41.60 -10.96
C ALA A 8 40.38 -40.20 -11.55
N SER A 9 40.28 -40.06 -12.89
CA SER A 9 39.96 -38.82 -13.57
C SER A 9 38.50 -38.42 -13.31
N GLY A 10 37.54 -39.33 -13.32
CA GLY A 10 36.13 -39.11 -13.00
C GLY A 10 35.94 -38.69 -11.54
N LEU A 11 36.59 -39.42 -10.62
CA LEU A 11 36.54 -39.08 -9.19
C LEU A 11 37.10 -37.69 -8.91
N LEU A 12 38.22 -37.29 -9.55
CA LEU A 12 38.78 -35.95 -9.39
C LEU A 12 37.81 -34.85 -9.89
N VAL A 13 37.17 -35.07 -11.04
CA VAL A 13 36.15 -34.11 -11.57
C VAL A 13 34.98 -33.98 -10.62
N THR A 14 34.47 -35.09 -10.07
CA THR A 14 33.39 -35.08 -9.10
C THR A 14 33.77 -34.31 -7.82
N ILE A 15 34.97 -34.55 -7.28
CA ILE A 15 35.50 -33.82 -6.11
C ILE A 15 35.57 -32.32 -6.39
N VAL A 16 36.05 -31.91 -7.58
CA VAL A 16 36.14 -30.49 -7.95
C VAL A 16 34.72 -29.85 -8.05
N ILE A 17 33.78 -30.56 -8.67
CA ILE A 17 32.40 -30.07 -8.75
C ILE A 17 31.81 -29.92 -7.35
N CYS A 18 31.95 -30.93 -6.50
CA CYS A 18 31.47 -30.86 -5.11
C CYS A 18 32.15 -29.72 -4.33
N ALA A 19 33.41 -29.49 -4.50
CA ALA A 19 34.12 -28.38 -3.86
C ALA A 19 33.62 -27.01 -4.35
N ILE A 20 33.34 -26.85 -5.63
CA ILE A 20 32.76 -25.62 -6.19
C ILE A 20 31.39 -25.37 -5.62
N VAL A 21 30.49 -26.38 -5.58
CA VAL A 21 29.17 -26.28 -5.00
C VAL A 21 29.25 -25.90 -3.51
N PHE A 22 30.14 -26.54 -2.75
CA PHE A 22 30.34 -26.29 -1.34
C PHE A 22 30.87 -24.88 -1.07
N VAL A 23 31.83 -24.39 -1.87
CA VAL A 23 32.31 -22.99 -1.77
C VAL A 23 31.21 -21.99 -2.11
N ASN A 24 30.38 -22.27 -3.11
CA ASN A 24 29.24 -21.40 -3.42
C ASN A 24 28.19 -21.36 -2.27
N ILE A 25 27.87 -22.51 -1.67
CA ILE A 25 26.96 -22.56 -0.50
C ILE A 25 27.54 -21.76 0.66
N ILE A 26 28.84 -21.95 0.98
CA ILE A 26 29.50 -21.19 2.05
C ILE A 26 29.51 -19.69 1.71
N ALA A 27 29.87 -19.31 0.49
CA ALA A 27 29.90 -17.91 0.07
C ALA A 27 28.51 -17.27 0.14
N TYR A 28 27.46 -17.98 -0.29
CA TYR A 28 26.07 -17.53 -0.18
C TYR A 28 25.65 -17.37 1.28
N THR A 29 25.92 -18.38 2.12
CA THR A 29 25.55 -18.34 3.55
C THR A 29 26.28 -17.23 4.29
N LEU A 30 27.58 -17.08 4.06
CA LEU A 30 28.39 -16.01 4.65
C LEU A 30 28.00 -14.64 4.09
N GLY A 31 27.71 -14.56 2.79
CA GLY A 31 27.21 -13.36 2.14
C GLY A 31 25.92 -12.86 2.80
N ASN A 32 24.96 -13.74 2.99
CA ASN A 32 23.68 -13.40 3.66
C ASN A 32 23.86 -13.09 5.17
N TYR A 33 24.73 -13.84 5.86
CA TYR A 33 24.93 -13.63 7.30
C TYR A 33 25.70 -12.33 7.62
N PHE A 34 26.65 -11.95 6.77
CA PHE A 34 27.47 -10.74 6.93
C PHE A 34 27.04 -9.61 6.01
N GLU A 35 25.94 -9.76 5.27
CA GLU A 35 25.46 -8.79 4.29
C GLU A 35 26.56 -8.38 3.26
N TRP A 36 27.38 -9.34 2.84
CA TRP A 36 28.50 -9.12 1.90
C TRP A 36 28.04 -9.04 0.43
N TYR A 37 26.80 -8.66 0.19
CA TYR A 37 26.31 -8.40 -1.16
C TYR A 37 26.24 -6.90 -1.38
N ILE A 38 26.70 -6.48 -2.53
CA ILE A 38 26.45 -5.13 -3.02
C ILE A 38 25.08 -5.20 -3.68
N TYR A 39 24.08 -4.62 -3.04
CA TYR A 39 22.81 -4.40 -3.69
C TYR A 39 23.05 -3.37 -4.81
N VAL A 40 22.94 -3.80 -6.06
CA VAL A 40 22.88 -2.89 -7.20
C VAL A 40 21.39 -2.63 -7.40
N PRO A 41 20.86 -1.46 -7.01
CA PRO A 41 19.47 -1.16 -7.25
C PRO A 41 19.22 -1.25 -8.75
N GLU A 42 18.14 -1.92 -9.12
CA GLU A 42 17.61 -1.79 -10.48
C GLU A 42 17.39 -0.30 -10.71
N THR A 43 17.78 0.19 -11.88
CA THR A 43 17.46 1.59 -12.23
C THR A 43 15.96 1.75 -12.13
N PRO A 44 15.45 2.71 -11.33
CA PRO A 44 14.02 2.89 -11.16
C PRO A 44 13.33 3.01 -12.52
N ASP A 45 12.35 2.18 -12.77
CA ASP A 45 11.54 2.24 -14.00
C ASP A 45 10.36 3.20 -13.76
N PHE A 46 10.37 4.32 -14.49
CA PHE A 46 9.33 5.33 -14.46
C PHE A 46 8.36 5.20 -15.64
N THR A 47 8.36 4.08 -16.35
CA THR A 47 7.44 3.85 -17.46
C THR A 47 6.00 3.85 -16.96
N ILE A 48 5.15 4.64 -17.58
CA ILE A 48 3.75 4.77 -17.20
C ILE A 48 2.93 3.65 -17.83
N SER A 49 2.19 2.91 -17.02
CA SER A 49 1.27 1.84 -17.43
C SER A 49 0.08 2.37 -18.25
N ASP A 50 -0.71 1.47 -18.82
CA ASP A 50 -1.90 1.84 -19.59
C ASP A 50 -3.18 1.90 -18.73
N THR A 51 -3.07 1.74 -17.42
CA THR A 51 -4.19 1.62 -16.48
C THR A 51 -5.23 2.73 -16.63
N PHE A 52 -4.80 3.99 -16.71
CA PHE A 52 -5.69 5.15 -16.86
C PHE A 52 -5.83 5.63 -18.30
N SER A 53 -5.42 4.82 -19.30
CA SER A 53 -5.38 5.31 -20.69
C SER A 53 -6.77 5.62 -21.24
N ASP A 54 -7.81 4.93 -20.82
CA ASP A 54 -9.18 5.19 -21.29
C ASP A 54 -9.73 6.46 -20.65
N THR A 55 -9.56 6.67 -19.33
CA THR A 55 -9.94 7.89 -18.62
C THR A 55 -9.27 9.11 -19.23
N PHE A 56 -7.96 9.05 -19.50
CA PHE A 56 -7.23 10.17 -20.09
C PHE A 56 -7.56 10.41 -21.56
N ARG A 57 -7.96 9.39 -22.29
CA ARG A 57 -8.43 9.50 -23.67
C ARG A 57 -9.80 10.17 -23.75
N THR A 58 -10.70 9.90 -22.80
CA THR A 58 -12.02 10.55 -22.73
C THR A 58 -11.93 12.03 -22.33
N ALA A 59 -10.81 12.45 -21.75
CA ALA A 59 -10.53 13.84 -21.39
C ALA A 59 -10.01 14.71 -22.57
N GLU A 60 -10.19 14.27 -23.82
CA GLU A 60 -9.73 15.00 -25.00
C GLU A 60 -10.23 16.45 -25.02
N GLY A 61 -9.31 17.39 -25.21
CA GLY A 61 -9.59 18.83 -25.19
C GLY A 61 -9.52 19.50 -23.83
N LYS A 62 -9.37 18.75 -22.74
CA LYS A 62 -9.01 19.30 -21.41
C LYS A 62 -7.49 19.43 -21.27
N GLU A 63 -7.04 20.33 -20.39
CA GLU A 63 -5.63 20.50 -20.05
C GLU A 63 -5.48 20.44 -18.52
N VAL A 64 -4.63 19.55 -18.04
CA VAL A 64 -4.24 19.46 -16.64
C VAL A 64 -2.90 20.14 -16.45
N LYS A 65 -2.90 21.21 -15.68
CA LYS A 65 -1.69 21.93 -15.30
C LYS A 65 -1.16 21.37 -13.98
N VAL A 66 0.07 20.89 -13.99
CA VAL A 66 0.76 20.38 -12.80
C VAL A 66 1.84 21.38 -12.41
N THR A 67 1.62 22.07 -11.29
CA THR A 67 2.52 23.13 -10.79
C THR A 67 3.36 22.59 -9.65
N PHE A 68 4.67 22.61 -9.82
CA PHE A 68 5.65 22.38 -8.77
C PHE A 68 6.02 23.71 -8.10
N CYS A 69 5.95 23.77 -6.78
CA CYS A 69 6.27 24.98 -5.99
C CYS A 69 7.78 25.16 -5.75
N MET A 70 8.60 24.57 -6.62
CA MET A 70 10.06 24.60 -6.60
C MET A 70 10.60 24.78 -8.03
N PRO A 71 11.68 25.57 -8.26
CA PRO A 71 12.33 25.64 -9.55
C PRO A 71 12.80 24.27 -10.04
N LYS A 72 12.72 24.03 -11.36
CA LYS A 72 13.06 22.73 -11.96
C LYS A 72 14.47 22.26 -11.58
N SER A 73 15.46 23.15 -11.62
CA SER A 73 16.85 22.80 -11.29
C SER A 73 17.06 22.38 -9.83
N GLU A 74 16.26 22.91 -8.92
CA GLU A 74 16.29 22.49 -7.52
C GLU A 74 15.57 21.15 -7.33
N LEU A 75 14.46 20.96 -8.04
CA LEU A 75 13.69 19.71 -8.02
C LEU A 75 14.49 18.53 -8.58
N GLU A 76 15.28 18.75 -9.66
CA GLU A 76 16.20 17.76 -10.21
C GLU A 76 17.30 17.33 -9.21
N ALA A 77 17.72 18.23 -8.33
CA ALA A 77 18.73 17.97 -7.30
C ALA A 77 18.12 17.43 -5.99
N HIS A 78 16.79 17.48 -5.84
CA HIS A 78 16.10 17.03 -4.62
C HIS A 78 15.98 15.53 -4.58
N SER A 79 16.30 14.89 -3.45
CA SER A 79 16.32 13.43 -3.31
C SER A 79 14.98 12.76 -3.68
N THR A 80 13.87 13.19 -3.08
CA THR A 80 12.52 12.69 -3.37
C THR A 80 11.88 13.39 -4.56
N GLY A 81 12.06 14.69 -4.70
CA GLY A 81 11.45 15.50 -5.77
C GLY A 81 11.89 15.09 -7.17
N SER A 82 13.13 14.60 -7.33
CA SER A 82 13.62 14.09 -8.62
C SER A 82 12.84 12.88 -9.14
N TYR A 83 12.32 12.04 -8.25
CA TYR A 83 11.44 10.91 -8.60
C TYR A 83 10.10 11.43 -9.12
N VAL A 84 9.49 12.38 -8.40
CA VAL A 84 8.20 12.97 -8.80
C VAL A 84 8.31 13.69 -10.13
N LEU A 85 9.41 14.43 -10.35
CA LEU A 85 9.68 15.10 -11.63
C LEU A 85 9.79 14.13 -12.79
N LYS A 86 10.55 13.03 -12.62
CA LYS A 86 10.70 12.00 -13.66
C LYS A 86 9.36 11.36 -14.03
N THR A 87 8.54 11.03 -13.04
CA THR A 87 7.18 10.54 -13.28
C THR A 87 6.36 11.57 -14.07
N ALA A 88 6.37 12.83 -13.64
CA ALA A 88 5.65 13.90 -14.34
C ALA A 88 6.12 14.07 -15.81
N GLU A 89 7.42 13.98 -16.07
CA GLU A 89 7.99 14.05 -17.41
C GLU A 89 7.56 12.86 -18.28
N GLU A 90 7.48 11.64 -17.74
CA GLU A 90 6.97 10.48 -18.48
C GLU A 90 5.46 10.59 -18.75
N PHE A 91 4.67 11.16 -17.83
CA PHE A 91 3.26 11.49 -18.09
C PHE A 91 3.10 12.52 -19.21
N VAL A 92 3.89 13.59 -19.23
CA VAL A 92 3.89 14.56 -20.34
C VAL A 92 4.26 13.90 -21.66
N LYS A 93 5.25 13.03 -21.67
CA LYS A 93 5.67 12.29 -22.86
C LYS A 93 4.57 11.37 -23.38
N LYS A 94 3.82 10.72 -22.49
CA LYS A 94 2.72 9.79 -22.85
C LYS A 94 1.46 10.56 -23.23
N TYR A 95 1.14 11.66 -22.53
CA TYR A 95 -0.08 12.47 -22.71
C TYR A 95 0.22 13.96 -22.97
N PRO A 96 0.94 14.32 -24.05
CA PRO A 96 1.47 15.68 -24.26
C PRO A 96 0.39 16.76 -24.50
N SER A 97 -0.81 16.36 -24.91
CA SER A 97 -1.96 17.27 -25.11
C SER A 97 -2.74 17.51 -23.82
N LEU A 98 -2.67 16.57 -22.87
CA LEU A 98 -3.43 16.62 -21.62
C LEU A 98 -2.63 17.29 -20.49
N ILE A 99 -1.35 16.97 -20.32
CA ILE A 99 -0.58 17.34 -19.13
C ILE A 99 0.46 18.42 -19.48
N LYS A 100 0.48 19.49 -18.68
CA LYS A 100 1.45 20.58 -18.76
C LYS A 100 2.13 20.79 -17.41
N LEU A 101 3.45 20.79 -17.41
CA LEU A 101 4.23 21.09 -16.21
C LEU A 101 4.50 22.59 -16.11
N ARG A 102 4.45 23.09 -14.91
CA ARG A 102 4.81 24.45 -14.53
C ARG A 102 5.68 24.43 -13.27
N PHE A 103 6.65 25.32 -13.22
CA PHE A 103 7.55 25.46 -12.07
C PHE A 103 7.47 26.86 -11.53
N VAL A 104 7.29 26.98 -10.21
CA VAL A 104 7.11 28.24 -9.51
C VAL A 104 8.12 28.32 -8.38
N ASN A 105 8.82 29.43 -8.29
CA ASN A 105 9.65 29.70 -7.12
C ASN A 105 8.77 30.31 -6.02
N LEU A 106 8.40 29.51 -5.03
CA LEU A 106 7.53 29.95 -3.93
C LEU A 106 8.12 31.11 -3.12
N VAL A 107 9.46 31.23 -3.05
CA VAL A 107 10.13 32.30 -2.30
C VAL A 107 9.99 33.65 -2.99
N THR A 108 10.14 33.69 -4.31
CA THR A 108 10.03 34.92 -5.10
C THR A 108 8.62 35.17 -5.61
N GLN A 109 7.76 34.15 -5.62
CA GLN A 109 6.40 34.15 -6.15
C GLN A 109 6.33 34.43 -7.66
N TYR A 110 7.36 33.99 -8.41
CA TYR A 110 7.41 34.07 -9.88
C TYR A 110 7.53 32.66 -10.47
N ASP A 111 6.93 32.48 -11.65
CA ASP A 111 7.16 31.29 -12.46
C ASP A 111 8.44 31.40 -13.32
N GLU A 112 8.74 30.37 -14.12
CA GLU A 112 9.94 30.37 -14.98
C GLU A 112 9.91 31.42 -16.10
N GLU A 113 8.71 31.87 -16.51
CA GLU A 113 8.54 32.98 -17.48
C GLU A 113 8.60 34.35 -16.81
N GLY A 114 8.80 34.42 -15.51
CA GLY A 114 8.88 35.65 -14.75
C GLY A 114 7.54 36.33 -14.48
N ARG A 115 6.42 35.58 -14.55
CA ARG A 115 5.08 36.08 -14.20
C ARG A 115 4.88 35.99 -12.70
N ASP A 116 4.28 37.03 -12.12
CA ASP A 116 3.85 37.01 -10.71
C ASP A 116 2.69 36.02 -10.53
N VAL A 117 2.80 35.12 -9.55
CA VAL A 117 1.83 34.06 -9.28
C VAL A 117 1.24 34.14 -7.87
N LYS A 118 1.44 35.26 -7.18
CA LYS A 118 1.01 35.43 -5.80
C LYS A 118 -0.49 35.25 -5.62
N ASP A 119 -1.29 35.92 -6.45
CA ASP A 119 -2.74 35.89 -6.35
C ASP A 119 -3.28 34.48 -6.68
N GLU A 120 -2.64 33.76 -7.60
CA GLU A 120 -2.98 32.41 -7.97
C GLU A 120 -2.67 31.43 -6.81
N LEU A 121 -1.52 31.58 -6.16
CA LEU A 121 -1.16 30.76 -5.00
C LEU A 121 -2.10 31.00 -3.80
N GLU A 122 -2.66 32.19 -3.64
CA GLU A 122 -3.67 32.44 -2.62
C GLU A 122 -4.98 31.66 -2.88
N ILE A 123 -5.38 31.49 -4.15
CA ILE A 123 -6.57 30.67 -4.50
C ILE A 123 -6.38 29.22 -4.05
N TYR A 124 -5.21 28.64 -4.26
CA TYR A 124 -4.93 27.25 -3.91
C TYR A 124 -4.83 27.00 -2.39
N LYS A 125 -4.80 28.05 -1.58
CA LYS A 125 -4.89 27.88 -0.12
C LYS A 125 -6.27 27.49 0.35
N ASP A 126 -7.32 27.81 -0.37
CA ASP A 126 -8.66 27.28 -0.07
C ASP A 126 -8.71 25.80 -0.45
N ASN A 127 -9.12 24.93 0.47
CA ASN A 127 -9.30 23.49 0.17
C ASN A 127 -10.69 23.18 -0.42
N GLY A 128 -11.53 24.20 -0.62
CA GLY A 128 -12.90 24.07 -1.12
C GLY A 128 -13.90 23.49 -0.11
N ARG A 129 -13.46 23.27 1.15
CA ARG A 129 -14.25 22.62 2.22
C ARG A 129 -14.23 23.39 3.54
N GLY A 130 -13.97 24.69 3.48
CA GLY A 130 -13.91 25.54 4.67
C GLY A 130 -12.60 25.50 5.45
N GLY A 131 -11.61 24.73 4.97
CA GLY A 131 -10.27 24.65 5.54
C GLY A 131 -9.23 25.27 4.61
N GLU A 132 -7.96 25.23 5.02
CA GLU A 132 -6.85 25.78 4.25
C GLU A 132 -5.83 24.69 3.86
N ASN A 133 -5.41 24.72 2.59
CA ASN A 133 -4.24 23.98 2.14
C ASN A 133 -2.96 24.67 2.61
N TYR A 134 -2.03 23.91 3.15
CA TYR A 134 -0.69 24.42 3.39
C TYR A 134 0.15 24.28 2.11
N ILE A 135 0.62 25.41 1.56
CA ILE A 135 1.47 25.39 0.38
C ILE A 135 2.93 25.56 0.82
N SER A 136 3.73 24.56 0.54
CA SER A 136 5.17 24.51 0.79
C SER A 136 5.97 24.43 -0.51
N ARG A 137 7.29 24.49 -0.42
CA ARG A 137 8.17 24.31 -1.59
C ARG A 137 8.07 22.90 -2.20
N THR A 138 7.63 21.92 -1.42
CA THR A 138 7.45 20.53 -1.85
C THR A 138 6.01 20.21 -2.24
N SER A 139 5.14 21.22 -2.31
CA SER A 139 3.78 21.04 -2.80
C SER A 139 3.74 20.84 -4.31
N VAL A 140 2.83 19.97 -4.74
CA VAL A 140 2.48 19.76 -6.16
C VAL A 140 1.00 20.05 -6.32
N ILE A 141 0.66 20.94 -7.25
CA ILE A 141 -0.71 21.39 -7.48
C ILE A 141 -1.16 20.86 -8.83
N PHE A 142 -2.22 20.06 -8.83
CA PHE A 142 -2.91 19.61 -10.02
C PHE A 142 -4.13 20.50 -10.25
N GLU A 143 -4.37 20.95 -11.48
CA GLU A 143 -5.45 21.85 -11.82
C GLU A 143 -6.03 21.54 -13.19
N CYS A 144 -7.36 21.52 -13.30
CA CYS A 144 -8.09 21.48 -14.56
C CYS A 144 -9.35 22.36 -14.47
N GLY A 145 -9.33 23.50 -15.16
CA GLY A 145 -10.43 24.47 -15.07
C GLY A 145 -10.54 25.09 -13.69
N SER A 146 -11.66 24.86 -12.99
CA SER A 146 -11.88 25.30 -11.61
C SER A 146 -11.47 24.26 -10.56
N ASN A 147 -11.25 23.01 -10.98
CA ASN A 147 -10.89 21.93 -10.07
C ASN A 147 -9.39 21.92 -9.82
N TYR A 148 -8.99 21.88 -8.57
CA TYR A 148 -7.59 21.76 -8.21
C TYR A 148 -7.40 20.89 -6.96
N ARG A 149 -6.23 20.28 -6.88
CA ARG A 149 -5.80 19.49 -5.74
C ARG A 149 -4.37 19.85 -5.37
N VAL A 150 -4.14 20.13 -4.11
CA VAL A 150 -2.81 20.42 -3.56
C VAL A 150 -2.32 19.22 -2.78
N LEU A 151 -1.26 18.60 -3.24
CA LEU A 151 -0.51 17.63 -2.46
C LEU A 151 0.62 18.36 -1.75
N THR A 152 0.69 18.20 -0.44
CA THR A 152 1.68 18.88 0.38
C THR A 152 2.15 18.00 1.51
N ASP A 153 3.46 18.01 1.75
CA ASP A 153 4.04 17.32 2.89
C ASP A 153 3.97 18.21 4.13
N VAL A 154 3.08 17.89 5.04
CA VAL A 154 2.98 18.55 6.35
C VAL A 154 3.72 17.77 7.44
N VAL A 155 4.10 16.52 7.16
CA VAL A 155 4.46 15.53 8.20
C VAL A 155 5.94 15.16 8.17
N THR A 156 6.58 15.18 7.00
CA THR A 156 7.98 14.73 6.86
C THR A 156 8.93 15.85 6.49
N SER A 157 10.19 15.70 6.89
CA SER A 157 11.27 16.60 6.46
C SER A 157 11.82 16.26 5.06
N ALA A 158 11.38 15.14 4.47
CA ALA A 158 11.88 14.65 3.19
C ALA A 158 11.23 15.36 1.99
N GLY A 159 10.01 15.90 2.17
CA GLY A 159 9.20 16.48 1.12
C GLY A 159 8.56 15.48 0.17
N PHE A 160 7.45 15.87 -0.45
CA PHE A 160 6.68 15.05 -1.39
C PHE A 160 6.12 13.74 -0.79
N ALA A 161 5.77 13.74 0.52
CA ALA A 161 5.36 12.54 1.25
C ALA A 161 4.19 11.79 0.63
N ASP A 162 3.22 12.51 0.04
CA ASP A 162 2.04 11.91 -0.59
C ASP A 162 2.39 10.96 -1.75
N PHE A 163 3.57 11.09 -2.33
CA PHE A 163 4.08 10.21 -3.39
C PHE A 163 4.84 8.99 -2.87
N PHE A 164 4.99 8.85 -1.56
CA PHE A 164 5.77 7.78 -0.95
C PHE A 164 4.96 7.02 0.10
N THR A 165 5.22 5.74 0.21
CA THR A 165 4.84 4.98 1.40
C THR A 165 5.86 5.24 2.49
N LEU A 166 5.39 5.56 3.68
CA LEU A 166 6.24 5.85 4.84
C LEU A 166 6.19 4.68 5.83
N ASP A 167 7.30 4.41 6.50
CA ASP A 167 7.32 3.49 7.62
C ASP A 167 6.80 4.16 8.92
N SER A 168 6.76 3.41 10.02
CA SER A 168 6.33 3.91 11.33
C SER A 168 7.22 5.02 11.90
N SER A 169 8.41 5.21 11.35
CA SER A 169 9.36 6.26 11.70
C SER A 169 9.31 7.45 10.73
N MET A 170 8.34 7.46 9.83
CA MET A 170 8.13 8.48 8.79
C MET A 170 9.25 8.56 7.74
N TYR A 171 9.98 7.46 7.52
CA TYR A 171 10.93 7.34 6.42
C TYR A 171 10.25 6.75 5.19
N ALA A 172 10.60 7.28 4.01
CA ALA A 172 10.11 6.77 2.74
C ALA A 172 10.68 5.36 2.47
N THR A 173 9.80 4.40 2.18
CA THR A 173 10.14 3.01 1.90
C THR A 173 9.88 2.62 0.46
N SER A 174 8.83 3.15 -0.15
CA SER A 174 8.55 2.98 -1.57
C SER A 174 8.00 4.26 -2.19
N TYR A 175 8.20 4.41 -3.49
CA TYR A 175 7.70 5.51 -4.29
C TYR A 175 6.52 5.04 -5.14
N ASN A 176 5.39 5.71 -5.01
CA ASN A 176 4.12 5.39 -5.65
C ASN A 176 3.68 6.49 -6.64
N GLY A 177 4.65 7.12 -7.27
CA GLY A 177 4.40 8.34 -8.06
C GLY A 177 3.46 8.15 -9.24
N GLU A 178 3.51 7.00 -9.92
CA GLU A 178 2.60 6.71 -11.02
C GLU A 178 1.15 6.70 -10.54
N GLU A 179 0.86 5.98 -9.47
CA GLU A 179 -0.48 5.85 -8.89
C GLU A 179 -1.04 7.22 -8.49
N ILE A 180 -0.27 7.96 -7.69
CA ILE A 180 -0.72 9.25 -7.16
C ILE A 180 -0.87 10.29 -8.28
N PHE A 181 0.09 10.34 -9.21
CA PHE A 181 0.03 11.29 -10.32
C PHE A 181 -1.18 11.01 -11.24
N ALA A 182 -1.43 9.74 -11.54
CA ALA A 182 -2.58 9.32 -12.32
C ALA A 182 -3.90 9.63 -11.60
N ALA A 183 -4.01 9.25 -10.32
CA ALA A 183 -5.20 9.49 -9.51
C ALA A 183 -5.51 10.99 -9.37
N MET A 184 -4.51 11.84 -9.11
CA MET A 184 -4.71 13.29 -9.02
C MET A 184 -5.08 13.90 -10.36
N THR A 185 -4.52 13.40 -11.45
CA THR A 185 -4.91 13.83 -12.81
C THR A 185 -6.36 13.45 -13.09
N ALA A 186 -6.77 12.22 -12.80
CA ALA A 186 -8.17 11.78 -12.95
C ALA A 186 -9.10 12.58 -12.04
N TRP A 187 -8.69 12.84 -10.80
CA TRP A 187 -9.46 13.62 -9.83
C TRP A 187 -9.80 15.03 -10.34
N VAL A 188 -8.82 15.79 -10.83
CA VAL A 188 -9.10 17.15 -11.32
C VAL A 188 -9.86 17.18 -12.64
N LEU A 189 -9.92 16.07 -13.37
CA LEU A 189 -10.73 15.90 -14.57
C LEU A 189 -12.21 15.59 -14.26
N SER A 190 -12.51 15.11 -13.06
CA SER A 190 -13.87 14.82 -12.60
C SER A 190 -14.50 16.04 -11.93
N ASP A 191 -15.82 16.14 -12.04
CA ASP A 191 -16.62 17.15 -11.31
C ASP A 191 -17.24 16.56 -10.02
N GLU A 192 -17.14 15.23 -9.82
CA GLU A 192 -17.61 14.51 -8.64
C GLU A 192 -16.41 13.93 -7.88
N HIS A 193 -16.40 14.11 -6.57
CA HIS A 193 -15.28 13.72 -5.72
C HIS A 193 -15.78 12.99 -4.49
N ALA A 194 -15.39 11.73 -4.35
CA ALA A 194 -15.67 10.96 -3.15
C ALA A 194 -14.81 11.40 -1.96
N GLU A 195 -15.37 11.34 -0.76
CA GLU A 195 -14.73 11.75 0.49
C GLU A 195 -14.61 10.59 1.47
N ALA A 196 -13.39 10.37 1.97
CA ALA A 196 -13.08 9.38 3.00
C ALA A 196 -12.56 10.06 4.26
N TYR A 197 -13.12 9.73 5.40
CA TYR A 197 -12.69 10.30 6.68
C TYR A 197 -12.23 9.20 7.63
N PHE A 198 -11.03 9.34 8.16
CA PHE A 198 -10.56 8.52 9.27
C PHE A 198 -11.11 9.06 10.59
N THR A 199 -11.69 8.16 11.38
CA THR A 199 -12.06 8.54 12.77
C THR A 199 -10.84 8.82 13.61
N THR A 200 -10.99 9.74 14.57
CA THR A 200 -9.96 10.08 15.57
C THR A 200 -10.58 10.22 16.95
N GLY A 201 -9.75 10.07 17.97
CA GLY A 201 -10.17 10.24 19.37
C GLY A 201 -10.25 8.94 20.17
N HIS A 202 -10.06 7.78 19.52
CA HIS A 202 -10.10 6.45 20.16
C HIS A 202 -8.76 5.74 20.13
N GLY A 203 -7.67 6.47 19.88
CA GLY A 203 -6.32 5.89 19.74
C GLY A 203 -6.18 5.04 18.49
N GLU A 204 -6.84 5.45 17.42
CA GLU A 204 -6.79 4.80 16.12
C GLU A 204 -5.36 4.77 15.57
N THR A 205 -5.03 3.70 14.87
CA THR A 205 -3.78 3.59 14.12
C THR A 205 -4.08 3.84 12.64
N ILE A 206 -3.87 5.06 12.19
CA ILE A 206 -3.97 5.40 10.76
C ILE A 206 -2.70 4.94 10.08
N MET A 207 -2.81 3.86 9.28
CA MET A 207 -1.68 3.37 8.50
C MET A 207 -1.41 4.31 7.33
N PRO A 208 -0.18 4.84 7.19
CA PRO A 208 0.18 5.72 6.06
C PRO A 208 -0.10 5.08 4.69
N THR A 209 0.06 3.76 4.59
CA THR A 209 -0.23 2.97 3.39
C THR A 209 -1.71 3.00 3.01
N LEU A 210 -2.63 2.89 3.98
CA LEU A 210 -4.07 2.99 3.72
C LEU A 210 -4.45 4.42 3.31
N TYR A 211 -3.86 5.43 3.95
CA TYR A 211 -4.06 6.83 3.57
C TYR A 211 -3.65 7.06 2.11
N THR A 212 -2.42 6.66 1.74
CA THR A 212 -1.92 6.80 0.36
C THR A 212 -2.76 6.01 -0.64
N LEU A 213 -3.24 4.82 -0.25
CA LEU A 213 -4.08 3.99 -1.10
C LEU A 213 -5.44 4.64 -1.37
N LEU A 214 -6.07 5.24 -0.36
CA LEU A 214 -7.33 5.98 -0.53
C LEU A 214 -7.14 7.22 -1.42
N LEU A 215 -6.02 7.94 -1.29
CA LEU A 215 -5.67 9.02 -2.22
C LEU A 215 -5.56 8.50 -3.65
N ALA A 216 -4.86 7.38 -3.85
CA ALA A 216 -4.68 6.76 -5.17
C ALA A 216 -5.99 6.19 -5.72
N ALA A 217 -6.91 5.77 -4.86
CA ALA A 217 -8.27 5.38 -5.22
C ALA A 217 -9.19 6.57 -5.55
N GLY A 218 -8.68 7.80 -5.50
CA GLY A 218 -9.42 9.00 -5.91
C GLY A 218 -10.23 9.68 -4.80
N TYR A 219 -10.11 9.25 -3.54
CA TYR A 219 -10.77 9.95 -2.44
C TYR A 219 -10.09 11.27 -2.07
N TYR A 220 -10.89 12.23 -1.65
CA TYR A 220 -10.42 13.26 -0.72
C TYR A 220 -10.29 12.61 0.66
N VAL A 221 -9.15 12.68 1.28
CA VAL A 221 -8.88 12.00 2.55
C VAL A 221 -8.58 13.01 3.63
N ASP A 222 -9.31 12.92 4.75
CA ASP A 222 -9.09 13.76 5.95
C ASP A 222 -9.49 12.94 7.21
N THR A 223 -9.46 13.57 8.36
CA THR A 223 -9.86 12.98 9.63
C THR A 223 -11.15 13.59 10.15
N VAL A 224 -11.89 12.86 10.97
CA VAL A 224 -13.07 13.35 11.68
C VAL A 224 -13.04 12.95 13.14
N ASN A 225 -13.28 13.92 14.03
CA ASN A 225 -13.43 13.64 15.46
C ASN A 225 -14.93 13.47 15.78
N LEU A 226 -15.36 12.24 15.98
CA LEU A 226 -16.78 11.96 16.27
C LEU A 226 -17.28 12.54 17.60
N ARG A 227 -16.39 12.93 18.53
CA ARG A 227 -16.74 13.60 19.79
C ARG A 227 -17.07 15.07 19.59
N ASP A 228 -16.44 15.68 18.60
CA ASP A 228 -16.76 17.04 18.21
C ASP A 228 -18.01 17.05 17.33
N ALA A 229 -19.10 17.60 17.86
CA ALA A 229 -20.38 17.60 17.15
C ALA A 229 -20.35 18.44 15.88
N GLU A 230 -19.62 19.57 15.89
CA GLU A 230 -19.54 20.48 14.75
C GLU A 230 -18.71 19.83 13.62
N ASP A 231 -17.54 19.29 13.93
CA ASP A 231 -16.68 18.57 12.98
C ASP A 231 -17.39 17.35 12.39
N ALA A 232 -17.99 16.50 13.24
CA ALA A 232 -18.70 15.30 12.82
C ALA A 232 -19.94 15.62 11.98
N ASP A 233 -20.76 16.59 12.40
CA ASP A 233 -21.99 16.94 11.68
C ASP A 233 -21.71 17.59 10.33
N GLU A 234 -20.57 18.28 10.16
CA GLU A 234 -20.15 18.85 8.89
C GLU A 234 -19.63 17.76 7.95
N LYS A 235 -18.62 16.99 8.38
CA LYS A 235 -17.91 16.01 7.56
C LYS A 235 -18.76 14.80 7.20
N LEU A 236 -19.56 14.27 8.13
CA LEU A 236 -20.44 13.13 7.85
C LEU A 236 -21.62 13.43 6.91
N LYS A 237 -21.83 14.69 6.50
CA LYS A 237 -22.84 15.03 5.47
C LYS A 237 -22.37 14.69 4.07
N THR A 238 -21.08 14.79 3.82
CA THR A 238 -20.45 14.63 2.50
C THR A 238 -19.58 13.37 2.41
N ALA A 239 -19.35 12.70 3.54
CA ALA A 239 -18.57 11.48 3.59
C ALA A 239 -19.22 10.35 2.77
N ASP A 240 -18.46 9.75 1.86
CA ASP A 240 -18.82 8.51 1.17
C ASP A 240 -18.29 7.29 1.93
N LEU A 241 -17.13 7.45 2.59
CA LEU A 241 -16.49 6.40 3.35
C LEU A 241 -16.00 6.89 4.72
N LEU A 242 -16.43 6.21 5.78
CA LEU A 242 -15.89 6.39 7.12
C LEU A 242 -14.95 5.24 7.44
N VAL A 243 -13.70 5.56 7.78
CA VAL A 243 -12.65 4.59 8.09
C VAL A 243 -12.41 4.54 9.59
N ILE A 244 -12.75 3.43 10.22
CA ILE A 244 -12.44 3.16 11.62
C ILE A 244 -11.24 2.22 11.66
N SER A 245 -10.04 2.80 11.88
CA SER A 245 -8.79 2.08 11.74
C SER A 245 -8.18 1.72 13.09
N ASN A 246 -8.42 0.49 13.51
CA ASN A 246 -7.79 -0.12 14.69
C ASN A 246 -7.87 0.74 15.97
N PRO A 247 -9.07 1.07 16.47
CA PRO A 247 -9.23 1.86 17.69
C PRO A 247 -8.75 1.06 18.91
N THR A 248 -8.13 1.76 19.86
CA THR A 248 -7.68 1.17 21.14
C THR A 248 -8.68 1.41 22.29
N THR A 249 -9.62 2.33 22.11
CA THR A 249 -10.73 2.61 23.03
C THR A 249 -12.06 2.57 22.29
N ASP A 250 -13.13 2.17 23.00
CA ASP A 250 -14.43 1.96 22.39
C ASP A 250 -15.14 3.28 22.04
N ILE A 251 -16.05 3.19 21.10
CA ILE A 251 -16.97 4.25 20.66
C ILE A 251 -17.98 4.53 21.77
N GLU A 252 -18.24 5.81 22.08
CA GLU A 252 -19.20 6.17 23.11
C GLU A 252 -20.64 5.94 22.64
N ARG A 253 -21.41 5.24 23.47
CA ARG A 253 -22.85 5.04 23.31
C ARG A 253 -23.59 5.45 24.56
N SER A 254 -24.60 6.30 24.43
CA SER A 254 -25.46 6.68 25.55
C SER A 254 -26.60 5.69 25.73
N ALA A 255 -26.93 5.43 27.00
CA ALA A 255 -28.19 4.73 27.32
C ALA A 255 -29.45 5.58 27.02
N ASN A 256 -29.27 6.90 26.86
CA ASN A 256 -30.35 7.81 26.47
C ASN A 256 -30.23 8.14 24.96
N PRO A 257 -31.16 7.64 24.13
CA PRO A 257 -31.09 7.84 22.67
C PRO A 257 -31.33 9.30 22.23
N ALA A 258 -31.70 10.20 23.16
CA ALA A 258 -31.81 11.63 22.87
C ALA A 258 -30.44 12.36 22.90
N ILE A 259 -29.40 11.69 23.38
CA ILE A 259 -28.05 12.23 23.40
C ILE A 259 -27.31 11.69 22.15
N ALA A 260 -26.99 12.58 21.22
CA ALA A 260 -26.21 12.23 20.04
C ALA A 260 -24.75 12.00 20.45
N THR A 261 -24.41 10.74 20.72
CA THR A 261 -23.02 10.29 20.94
C THR A 261 -22.41 9.83 19.62
N GLU A 262 -21.19 9.38 19.67
CA GLU A 262 -20.44 8.89 18.51
C GLU A 262 -21.17 7.76 17.79
N TYR A 263 -21.70 6.79 18.53
CA TYR A 263 -22.48 5.68 17.97
C TYR A 263 -23.72 6.18 17.21
N GLU A 264 -24.49 7.10 17.78
CA GLU A 264 -25.69 7.65 17.11
C GLU A 264 -25.34 8.47 15.87
N ARG A 265 -24.15 9.13 15.84
CA ARG A 265 -23.65 9.82 14.64
C ARG A 265 -23.30 8.82 13.54
N ILE A 266 -22.57 7.75 13.86
CA ILE A 266 -22.30 6.67 12.90
C ILE A 266 -23.60 6.04 12.40
N LYS A 267 -24.56 5.77 13.28
CA LYS A 267 -25.89 5.25 12.89
C LYS A 267 -26.65 6.20 11.98
N SER A 268 -26.64 7.49 12.28
CA SER A 268 -27.28 8.49 11.41
C SER A 268 -26.61 8.58 10.05
N TYR A 269 -25.28 8.39 9.98
CA TYR A 269 -24.51 8.34 8.75
C TYR A 269 -24.85 7.08 7.93
N THR A 270 -24.85 5.90 8.54
CA THR A 270 -25.19 4.64 7.86
C THR A 270 -26.66 4.56 7.48
N ASP A 271 -27.59 5.12 8.27
CA ASP A 271 -29.02 5.23 7.93
C ASP A 271 -29.27 6.05 6.64
N LYS A 272 -28.30 6.85 6.20
CA LYS A 272 -28.31 7.64 4.96
C LYS A 272 -27.50 6.99 3.83
N GLY A 273 -27.07 5.74 3.97
CA GLY A 273 -26.30 5.03 2.97
C GLY A 273 -24.78 5.16 3.10
N GLY A 274 -24.27 5.84 4.14
CA GLY A 274 -22.84 6.00 4.35
C GLY A 274 -22.13 4.66 4.54
N SER A 275 -20.93 4.52 3.96
CA SER A 275 -20.16 3.28 3.94
C SER A 275 -19.08 3.23 5.01
N LEU A 276 -18.76 2.04 5.51
CA LEU A 276 -17.81 1.80 6.59
C LEU A 276 -16.67 0.86 6.13
N PHE A 277 -15.44 1.29 6.36
CA PHE A 277 -14.26 0.43 6.30
C PHE A 277 -13.67 0.31 7.71
N VAL A 278 -13.69 -0.91 8.27
CA VAL A 278 -13.34 -1.12 9.67
C VAL A 278 -12.22 -2.14 9.78
N THR A 279 -11.15 -1.75 10.48
CA THR A 279 -10.13 -2.68 10.95
C THR A 279 -10.09 -2.66 12.48
N ALA A 280 -9.81 -3.79 13.11
CA ALA A 280 -9.65 -3.86 14.56
C ALA A 280 -8.59 -4.90 14.92
N ASP A 281 -7.80 -4.61 15.98
CA ASP A 281 -6.99 -5.62 16.61
C ASP A 281 -7.87 -6.47 17.53
N PRO A 282 -8.03 -7.77 17.27
CA PRO A 282 -8.89 -8.64 18.06
C PRO A 282 -8.42 -8.78 19.52
N TYR A 283 -7.16 -8.46 19.80
CA TYR A 283 -6.63 -8.46 21.16
C TYR A 283 -6.92 -7.18 21.95
N THR A 284 -7.40 -6.12 21.28
CA THR A 284 -7.87 -4.92 21.95
C THR A 284 -9.14 -5.22 22.74
N LYS A 285 -9.08 -5.02 24.03
CA LYS A 285 -10.18 -5.32 24.95
C LYS A 285 -11.20 -4.18 25.00
N ARG A 286 -12.48 -4.54 25.18
CA ARG A 286 -13.60 -3.62 25.43
C ARG A 286 -13.95 -2.67 24.28
N LEU A 287 -14.08 -3.23 23.09
CA LEU A 287 -14.68 -2.56 21.94
C LEU A 287 -16.15 -3.01 21.77
N ASP A 288 -16.91 -3.10 22.89
CA ASP A 288 -18.25 -3.69 22.93
C ASP A 288 -19.23 -2.93 22.02
N THR A 289 -19.14 -1.60 21.97
CA THR A 289 -19.99 -0.75 21.13
C THR A 289 -19.66 -0.93 19.66
N LEU A 290 -18.38 -0.96 19.29
CA LEU A 290 -17.94 -1.22 17.91
C LEU A 290 -18.40 -2.61 17.46
N TYR A 291 -18.18 -3.65 18.27
CA TYR A 291 -18.64 -5.00 17.91
C TYR A 291 -20.17 -5.13 17.89
N SER A 292 -20.89 -4.35 18.70
CA SER A 292 -22.36 -4.24 18.59
C SER A 292 -22.80 -3.63 17.25
N LEU A 293 -22.07 -2.61 16.76
CA LEU A 293 -22.31 -2.04 15.43
C LEU A 293 -22.06 -3.06 14.32
N LEU A 294 -20.95 -3.79 14.37
CA LEU A 294 -20.63 -4.85 13.40
C LEU A 294 -21.68 -5.96 13.39
N SER A 295 -22.22 -6.30 14.57
CA SER A 295 -23.26 -7.33 14.71
C SER A 295 -24.57 -6.93 14.03
N GLU A 296 -24.88 -5.64 13.88
CA GLU A 296 -26.03 -5.17 13.11
C GLU A 296 -25.88 -5.49 11.61
N TYR A 297 -24.66 -5.57 11.11
CA TYR A 297 -24.32 -6.02 9.75
C TYR A 297 -24.16 -7.53 9.67
N GLY A 298 -24.42 -8.28 10.74
CA GLY A 298 -24.29 -9.73 10.77
C GLY A 298 -22.85 -10.23 10.93
N ILE A 299 -21.91 -9.40 11.34
CA ILE A 299 -20.49 -9.75 11.49
C ILE A 299 -20.12 -9.75 12.97
N SER A 300 -19.52 -10.84 13.44
CA SER A 300 -19.03 -10.98 14.82
C SER A 300 -17.70 -11.72 14.84
N LEU A 301 -16.88 -11.50 15.87
CA LEU A 301 -15.67 -12.32 16.09
C LEU A 301 -16.09 -13.74 16.49
N TYR A 302 -15.40 -14.72 15.95
CA TYR A 302 -15.55 -16.12 16.39
C TYR A 302 -14.70 -16.32 17.64
N THR A 303 -15.38 -16.47 18.79
CA THR A 303 -14.75 -16.63 20.10
C THR A 303 -14.94 -18.04 20.63
N THR A 304 -14.15 -18.44 21.64
CA THR A 304 -14.36 -19.67 22.40
C THR A 304 -15.67 -19.58 23.21
N SER A 305 -16.12 -20.71 23.77
CA SER A 305 -17.29 -20.74 24.66
C SER A 305 -17.17 -19.80 25.87
N ASP A 306 -15.96 -19.48 26.28
CA ASP A 306 -15.66 -18.60 27.40
C ASP A 306 -15.44 -17.12 26.97
N GLY A 307 -15.67 -16.83 25.67
CA GLY A 307 -15.54 -15.49 25.09
C GLY A 307 -14.11 -15.05 24.77
N GLU A 308 -13.14 -15.97 24.80
CA GLU A 308 -11.76 -15.67 24.43
C GLU A 308 -11.61 -15.57 22.90
N HIS A 309 -10.80 -14.63 22.45
CA HIS A 309 -10.46 -14.48 21.03
C HIS A 309 -9.65 -15.66 20.53
N GLN A 310 -9.88 -15.99 19.27
CA GLN A 310 -9.16 -17.06 18.57
C GLN A 310 -8.34 -16.45 17.44
N THR A 311 -7.24 -17.10 17.10
CA THR A 311 -6.39 -16.73 15.96
C THR A 311 -6.39 -17.89 14.98
N VAL A 312 -6.44 -17.60 13.68
CA VAL A 312 -6.29 -18.59 12.63
C VAL A 312 -4.82 -18.96 12.49
N LYS A 313 -4.53 -20.24 12.47
CA LYS A 313 -3.19 -20.80 12.31
C LYS A 313 -3.20 -21.87 11.23
N ASP A 314 -2.21 -21.87 10.35
CA ASP A 314 -2.02 -22.88 9.32
C ASP A 314 -0.55 -23.31 9.23
N GLU A 315 -0.21 -24.44 9.81
CA GLU A 315 1.14 -25.00 9.77
C GLU A 315 1.48 -25.69 8.43
N THR A 316 0.47 -25.96 7.60
CA THR A 316 0.63 -26.69 6.33
C THR A 316 0.76 -25.73 5.15
N ALA A 317 -0.10 -24.73 5.07
CA ALA A 317 -0.14 -23.73 3.99
C ALA A 317 0.26 -22.31 4.45
N GLY A 318 0.71 -22.18 5.71
CA GLY A 318 1.23 -20.91 6.25
C GLY A 318 2.53 -20.49 5.58
N ILE A 319 2.77 -19.19 5.54
CA ILE A 319 3.98 -18.60 4.95
C ILE A 319 5.14 -18.63 5.93
N THR A 320 4.84 -18.47 7.22
CA THR A 320 5.82 -18.58 8.31
C THR A 320 5.77 -19.94 8.99
N LEU A 321 6.90 -20.34 9.60
CA LEU A 321 7.02 -21.63 10.30
C LEU A 321 6.10 -21.77 11.51
N ASP A 322 5.69 -20.65 12.11
CA ASP A 322 4.74 -20.63 13.23
C ASP A 322 3.28 -20.76 12.77
N GLY A 323 3.01 -20.57 11.46
CA GLY A 323 1.71 -20.71 10.84
C GLY A 323 0.73 -19.56 11.07
N PHE A 324 1.15 -18.46 11.70
CA PHE A 324 0.29 -17.29 11.95
C PHE A 324 0.27 -16.27 10.80
N THR A 325 1.23 -16.35 9.90
CA THR A 325 1.19 -15.60 8.62
C THR A 325 0.74 -16.54 7.51
N LEU A 326 -0.36 -16.19 6.88
CA LEU A 326 -1.03 -17.04 5.88
C LEU A 326 -1.38 -16.27 4.61
N ALA A 327 -1.44 -17.03 3.51
CA ALA A 327 -2.07 -16.57 2.28
C ALA A 327 -3.59 -16.79 2.39
N ALA A 328 -4.34 -15.69 2.32
CA ALA A 328 -5.79 -15.77 2.31
C ALA A 328 -6.32 -16.07 0.90
N GLU A 329 -7.41 -16.82 0.84
CA GLU A 329 -8.16 -17.09 -0.38
C GLU A 329 -9.36 -16.15 -0.48
N VAL A 330 -9.61 -15.59 -1.67
CA VAL A 330 -10.87 -14.88 -1.91
C VAL A 330 -12.00 -15.91 -1.94
N ALA A 331 -12.99 -15.70 -1.09
CA ALA A 331 -14.11 -16.62 -0.92
C ALA A 331 -14.91 -16.79 -2.22
N ASP A 332 -15.39 -18.00 -2.46
CA ASP A 332 -16.40 -18.22 -3.48
C ASP A 332 -17.75 -17.70 -2.98
N GLY A 333 -18.41 -16.84 -3.75
CA GLY A 333 -19.62 -16.19 -3.30
C GLY A 333 -20.42 -15.54 -4.44
N ASP A 334 -20.74 -14.28 -4.26
CA ASP A 334 -21.49 -13.49 -5.22
C ASP A 334 -20.60 -12.82 -6.29
N THR A 335 -21.18 -11.88 -7.03
CA THR A 335 -20.50 -11.16 -8.11
C THR A 335 -19.31 -10.37 -7.60
N VAL A 336 -19.40 -9.74 -6.41
CA VAL A 336 -18.31 -8.93 -5.83
C VAL A 336 -17.08 -9.80 -5.58
N SER A 337 -17.24 -10.89 -4.82
CA SER A 337 -16.13 -11.80 -4.55
C SER A 337 -15.58 -12.47 -5.81
N ALA A 338 -16.45 -12.83 -6.77
CA ALA A 338 -16.01 -13.41 -8.03
C ALA A 338 -15.18 -12.42 -8.88
N ASN A 339 -15.58 -11.16 -8.96
CA ASN A 339 -14.85 -10.13 -9.69
C ASN A 339 -13.48 -9.86 -9.05
N ILE A 340 -13.43 -9.68 -7.72
CA ILE A 340 -12.17 -9.51 -6.98
C ILE A 340 -11.24 -10.72 -7.21
N LYS A 341 -11.77 -11.95 -7.11
CA LYS A 341 -11.01 -13.18 -7.34
C LYS A 341 -10.41 -13.23 -8.75
N ASN A 342 -11.21 -12.89 -9.78
CA ASN A 342 -10.75 -12.85 -11.16
C ASN A 342 -9.66 -11.81 -11.37
N LYS A 343 -9.84 -10.60 -10.82
CA LYS A 343 -8.87 -9.51 -10.92
C LYS A 343 -7.52 -9.90 -10.30
N LEU A 344 -7.52 -10.47 -9.11
CA LEU A 344 -6.29 -10.93 -8.45
C LEU A 344 -5.64 -12.10 -9.20
N ALA A 345 -6.43 -12.98 -9.83
CA ALA A 345 -5.88 -14.06 -10.65
C ALA A 345 -5.18 -13.52 -11.92
N GLU A 346 -5.65 -12.42 -12.50
CA GLU A 346 -4.99 -11.73 -13.63
C GLU A 346 -3.70 -11.03 -13.22
N LEU A 347 -3.70 -10.34 -12.07
CA LEU A 347 -2.55 -9.58 -11.58
C LEU A 347 -1.49 -10.46 -10.93
N GLY A 348 -1.89 -11.59 -10.36
CA GLY A 348 -1.03 -12.52 -9.63
C GLY A 348 -0.77 -12.08 -8.18
N GLY A 349 -0.09 -12.94 -7.42
CA GLY A 349 0.17 -12.70 -6.01
C GLY A 349 -0.87 -13.29 -5.08
N SER A 350 -0.66 -13.14 -3.78
CA SER A 350 -1.54 -13.63 -2.72
C SER A 350 -1.80 -12.55 -1.69
N VAL A 351 -3.02 -12.49 -1.18
CA VAL A 351 -3.34 -11.61 -0.04
C VAL A 351 -2.77 -12.22 1.22
N ILE A 352 -1.88 -11.50 1.90
CA ILE A 352 -1.17 -12.00 3.07
C ILE A 352 -1.75 -11.37 4.33
N LEU A 353 -2.06 -12.22 5.30
CA LEU A 353 -2.59 -11.81 6.60
C LEU A 353 -1.72 -12.40 7.71
N CYS A 354 -1.62 -11.67 8.81
CA CYS A 354 -0.91 -12.10 10.01
C CYS A 354 -1.78 -11.85 11.25
N ASP A 355 -1.72 -12.77 12.21
CA ASP A 355 -2.44 -12.68 13.48
C ASP A 355 -3.92 -12.33 13.33
N ILE A 356 -4.61 -13.05 12.46
CA ILE A 356 -6.00 -12.79 12.09
C ILE A 356 -6.97 -13.62 12.94
N SER A 357 -8.05 -13.00 13.44
CA SER A 357 -9.14 -13.71 14.08
C SER A 357 -10.19 -14.19 13.08
N PRO A 358 -10.78 -15.35 13.29
CA PRO A 358 -11.91 -15.81 12.48
C PRO A 358 -13.19 -15.05 12.82
N LEU A 359 -14.12 -15.05 11.85
CA LEU A 359 -15.42 -14.37 11.95
C LEU A 359 -16.58 -15.36 11.96
N THR A 360 -17.64 -15.00 12.68
CA THR A 360 -18.98 -15.59 12.57
C THR A 360 -19.85 -14.65 11.78
N LEU A 361 -20.49 -15.19 10.74
CA LEU A 361 -21.32 -14.41 9.82
C LEU A 361 -22.78 -14.86 9.90
N THR A 362 -23.70 -13.90 9.86
CA THR A 362 -25.16 -14.12 9.89
C THR A 362 -25.87 -13.15 8.94
N GLY A 363 -27.10 -13.47 8.55
CA GLY A 363 -27.89 -12.59 7.69
C GLY A 363 -27.28 -12.35 6.32
N GLU A 364 -27.10 -11.10 5.93
CA GLU A 364 -26.55 -10.69 4.63
C GLU A 364 -25.02 -10.62 4.60
N ALA A 365 -24.35 -10.85 5.74
CA ALA A 365 -22.90 -10.82 5.81
C ALA A 365 -22.27 -11.98 5.02
N LYS A 366 -21.27 -11.65 4.20
CA LYS A 366 -20.59 -12.59 3.34
C LYS A 366 -19.09 -12.61 3.62
N PRO A 367 -18.45 -13.79 3.59
CA PRO A 367 -16.99 -13.87 3.68
C PRO A 367 -16.38 -13.27 2.40
N LEU A 368 -15.29 -12.54 2.55
CA LEU A 368 -14.50 -12.06 1.42
C LEU A 368 -13.14 -12.72 1.36
N LEU A 369 -12.47 -12.85 2.51
CA LEU A 369 -11.23 -13.62 2.63
C LEU A 369 -11.44 -14.79 3.57
N THR A 370 -10.93 -15.94 3.16
CA THR A 370 -11.01 -17.20 3.94
C THR A 370 -9.62 -17.82 4.08
N SER A 371 -9.45 -18.61 5.13
CA SER A 371 -8.27 -19.45 5.29
C SER A 371 -8.38 -20.71 4.42
N SER A 372 -7.25 -21.40 4.26
CA SER A 372 -7.23 -22.73 3.66
C SER A 372 -8.02 -23.74 4.49
N SER A 373 -8.30 -24.91 3.89
CA SER A 373 -8.96 -26.02 4.58
C SER A 373 -8.08 -26.73 5.62
N SER A 374 -6.77 -26.50 5.63
CA SER A 374 -5.83 -27.05 6.63
C SER A 374 -5.68 -26.17 7.87
N ALA A 375 -6.25 -24.98 7.88
CA ALA A 375 -6.17 -24.04 8.99
C ALA A 375 -6.94 -24.55 10.22
N VAL A 376 -6.50 -24.09 11.37
CA VAL A 376 -7.12 -24.38 12.68
C VAL A 376 -7.30 -23.08 13.46
N CYS A 377 -8.25 -23.04 14.37
CA CYS A 377 -8.33 -21.97 15.37
C CYS A 377 -7.50 -22.30 16.59
N TYR A 378 -6.86 -21.27 17.11
CA TYR A 378 -5.91 -21.36 18.20
C TYR A 378 -6.19 -20.30 19.27
N ALA A 379 -6.26 -20.69 20.51
CA ALA A 379 -6.40 -19.79 21.65
C ALA A 379 -5.68 -20.34 22.88
N ASN A 380 -5.07 -19.48 23.67
CA ASN A 380 -4.42 -19.83 24.95
C ASN A 380 -3.38 -20.97 24.86
N GLY A 381 -2.69 -21.08 23.73
CA GLY A 381 -1.68 -22.12 23.53
C GLY A 381 -2.22 -23.46 23.00
N GLU A 382 -3.52 -23.57 22.70
CA GLU A 382 -4.15 -24.82 22.27
C GLU A 382 -4.99 -24.64 20.99
N VAL A 383 -5.13 -25.70 20.21
CA VAL A 383 -6.06 -25.77 19.09
C VAL A 383 -7.48 -25.93 19.63
N THR A 384 -8.36 -25.02 19.23
CA THR A 384 -9.75 -24.94 19.72
C THR A 384 -10.76 -25.43 18.70
N ASP A 385 -10.44 -25.30 17.41
CA ASP A 385 -11.28 -25.77 16.31
C ASP A 385 -10.39 -26.21 15.12
N THR A 386 -10.82 -27.26 14.43
CA THR A 386 -10.13 -27.87 13.28
C THR A 386 -11.02 -27.95 12.05
N SER A 387 -12.13 -27.22 12.00
CA SER A 387 -13.07 -27.27 10.88
C SER A 387 -12.48 -26.73 9.57
N GLY A 388 -11.47 -25.86 9.65
CA GLY A 388 -10.80 -25.25 8.49
C GLY A 388 -11.68 -24.26 7.73
N SER A 389 -11.08 -23.53 6.78
CA SER A 389 -11.77 -22.56 5.91
C SER A 389 -12.58 -21.51 6.69
N TYR A 390 -11.91 -20.80 7.59
CA TYR A 390 -12.49 -19.75 8.42
C TYR A 390 -12.62 -18.44 7.64
N ALA A 391 -13.76 -17.73 7.80
CA ALA A 391 -13.88 -16.37 7.32
C ALA A 391 -12.93 -15.46 8.12
N MET A 392 -12.09 -14.67 7.43
CA MET A 392 -11.09 -13.80 8.01
C MET A 392 -11.33 -12.33 7.70
N ALA A 393 -12.02 -12.02 6.60
CA ALA A 393 -12.57 -10.72 6.30
C ALA A 393 -13.98 -10.89 5.74
N ALA A 394 -14.84 -9.94 6.00
CA ALA A 394 -16.23 -10.00 5.59
C ALA A 394 -16.72 -8.63 5.11
N TYR A 395 -17.73 -8.65 4.27
CA TYR A 395 -18.50 -7.49 3.88
C TYR A 395 -20.00 -7.75 4.05
N SER A 396 -20.73 -6.68 4.20
CA SER A 396 -22.18 -6.74 4.36
C SER A 396 -22.82 -5.45 3.88
N THR A 397 -24.08 -5.53 3.49
CA THR A 397 -24.91 -4.37 3.23
C THR A 397 -26.07 -4.34 4.23
N LEU A 398 -26.47 -3.14 4.57
CA LEU A 398 -27.61 -2.92 5.48
C LEU A 398 -28.47 -1.79 4.91
N GLU A 399 -29.77 -2.06 4.72
CA GLU A 399 -30.72 -1.02 4.35
C GLU A 399 -30.95 -0.09 5.55
N GLY A 400 -30.59 1.17 5.39
CA GLY A 400 -30.80 2.22 6.39
C GLY A 400 -32.27 2.61 6.52
N ARG A 401 -32.59 3.38 7.57
CA ARG A 401 -33.96 3.81 7.83
C ARG A 401 -34.59 4.68 6.74
N LEU A 402 -33.76 5.27 5.88
CA LEU A 402 -34.20 6.10 4.76
C LEU A 402 -34.30 5.32 3.45
N GLY A 403 -34.03 3.99 3.46
CA GLY A 403 -34.08 3.13 2.29
C GLY A 403 -32.80 3.16 1.46
N GLU A 404 -31.74 3.82 1.94
CA GLU A 404 -30.44 3.84 1.33
C GLU A 404 -29.60 2.66 1.83
N GLU A 405 -28.79 2.07 0.94
CA GLU A 405 -27.91 0.94 1.27
C GLU A 405 -26.59 1.44 1.85
N SER A 406 -26.30 1.04 3.08
CA SER A 406 -25.01 1.23 3.73
C SER A 406 -24.15 -0.02 3.55
N ARG A 407 -22.87 0.16 3.20
CA ARG A 407 -21.90 -0.89 2.94
C ARG A 407 -20.86 -0.94 4.06
N LEU A 408 -20.53 -2.13 4.53
CA LEU A 408 -19.51 -2.32 5.55
C LEU A 408 -18.53 -3.42 5.15
N PHE A 409 -17.23 -3.10 5.17
CA PHE A 409 -16.15 -4.06 5.15
C PHE A 409 -15.49 -4.12 6.51
N PHE A 410 -15.23 -5.34 7.00
CA PHE A 410 -14.53 -5.58 8.26
C PHE A 410 -13.44 -6.63 8.15
N ILE A 411 -12.29 -6.33 8.76
CA ILE A 411 -11.20 -7.28 8.96
C ILE A 411 -10.61 -7.11 10.37
N PRO A 412 -10.53 -8.20 11.17
CA PRO A 412 -9.95 -8.16 12.51
C PRO A 412 -8.42 -8.31 12.45
N SER A 413 -7.76 -7.45 11.71
CA SER A 413 -6.30 -7.34 11.61
C SER A 413 -5.91 -5.99 11.00
N ILE A 414 -4.84 -5.40 11.50
CA ILE A 414 -4.21 -4.23 10.91
C ILE A 414 -3.22 -4.62 9.79
N TYR A 415 -2.80 -5.88 9.74
CA TYR A 415 -1.74 -6.32 8.84
C TYR A 415 -2.12 -6.20 7.36
N LEU A 416 -3.41 -6.30 7.01
CA LEU A 416 -3.88 -6.09 5.64
C LEU A 416 -3.34 -4.79 5.03
N THR A 417 -3.27 -3.73 5.83
CA THR A 417 -2.85 -2.37 5.42
C THR A 417 -1.44 -2.02 5.89
N ALA A 418 -0.71 -2.95 6.50
CA ALA A 418 0.66 -2.72 6.95
C ALA A 418 1.62 -2.50 5.77
N THR A 419 2.65 -1.68 5.97
CA THR A 419 3.62 -1.34 4.93
C THR A 419 4.20 -2.58 4.26
N ASP A 420 4.67 -3.56 5.03
CA ASP A 420 5.26 -4.78 4.49
C ASP A 420 4.28 -5.58 3.63
N ALA A 421 2.99 -5.63 4.03
CA ALA A 421 1.96 -6.31 3.27
C ALA A 421 1.65 -5.60 1.94
N MET A 422 1.75 -4.26 1.92
CA MET A 422 1.37 -3.43 0.78
C MET A 422 2.49 -3.28 -0.27
N VAL A 423 3.76 -3.36 0.15
CA VAL A 423 4.90 -3.10 -0.76
C VAL A 423 5.71 -4.35 -1.11
N THR A 424 5.50 -5.48 -0.43
CA THR A 424 6.25 -6.71 -0.69
C THR A 424 5.86 -7.30 -2.04
N ARG A 425 6.85 -7.48 -2.89
CA ARG A 425 6.64 -8.08 -4.23
C ARG A 425 6.06 -9.49 -4.12
N GLY A 426 5.01 -9.75 -4.87
CA GLY A 426 4.28 -11.02 -4.84
C GLY A 426 3.14 -11.07 -3.83
N TYR A 427 2.99 -10.04 -2.99
CA TYR A 427 1.78 -9.84 -2.20
C TYR A 427 0.75 -9.05 -3.00
N ALA A 428 -0.51 -9.41 -2.86
CA ALA A 428 -1.62 -8.78 -3.58
C ALA A 428 -2.52 -7.94 -2.66
N ASN A 429 -2.04 -7.55 -1.47
CA ASN A 429 -2.83 -6.80 -0.51
C ASN A 429 -3.31 -5.45 -1.08
N LYS A 430 -2.44 -4.76 -1.80
CA LYS A 430 -2.76 -3.49 -2.45
C LYS A 430 -3.84 -3.67 -3.54
N ASP A 431 -3.62 -4.62 -4.44
CA ASP A 431 -4.57 -4.88 -5.53
C ASP A 431 -5.91 -5.43 -5.03
N PHE A 432 -5.89 -6.18 -3.92
CA PHE A 432 -7.10 -6.61 -3.23
C PHE A 432 -7.91 -5.41 -2.72
N LEU A 433 -7.26 -4.45 -2.07
CA LEU A 433 -7.92 -3.24 -1.57
C LEU A 433 -8.46 -2.38 -2.71
N TYR A 434 -7.71 -2.21 -3.80
CA TYR A 434 -8.23 -1.55 -4.99
C TYR A 434 -9.45 -2.27 -5.56
N SER A 435 -9.40 -3.61 -5.65
CA SER A 435 -10.54 -4.38 -6.11
C SER A 435 -11.74 -4.27 -5.17
N LEU A 436 -11.51 -4.15 -3.86
CA LEU A 436 -12.57 -3.91 -2.88
C LEU A 436 -13.20 -2.52 -3.06
N PHE A 437 -12.41 -1.49 -3.28
CA PHE A 437 -12.93 -0.13 -3.54
C PHE A 437 -13.69 -0.04 -4.85
N ASP A 438 -13.22 -0.70 -5.90
CA ASP A 438 -13.89 -0.77 -7.19
C ASP A 438 -15.23 -1.55 -7.09
N GLU A 439 -15.17 -2.80 -6.67
CA GLU A 439 -16.29 -3.74 -6.79
C GLU A 439 -17.33 -3.63 -5.66
N PHE A 440 -16.95 -3.16 -4.48
CA PHE A 440 -17.84 -3.09 -3.34
C PHE A 440 -18.19 -1.66 -2.93
N PHE A 441 -17.24 -0.72 -2.99
CA PHE A 441 -17.49 0.68 -2.67
C PHE A 441 -17.81 1.55 -3.90
N ASP A 442 -17.76 0.96 -5.12
CA ASP A 442 -18.21 1.56 -6.38
C ASP A 442 -17.42 2.81 -6.78
N MET A 443 -16.11 2.76 -6.58
CA MET A 443 -15.22 3.90 -6.82
C MET A 443 -14.76 4.07 -8.26
N GLY A 444 -14.91 3.05 -9.12
CA GLY A 444 -14.43 3.13 -10.51
C GLY A 444 -12.91 3.08 -10.67
N ASP A 445 -12.39 3.72 -11.69
CA ASP A 445 -11.00 3.63 -12.18
C ASP A 445 -9.90 3.49 -11.10
N MET A 446 -9.47 2.26 -10.80
CA MET A 446 -8.43 1.96 -9.82
C MET A 446 -7.06 1.81 -10.47
N PRO A 447 -5.97 2.21 -9.79
CA PRO A 447 -4.60 2.14 -10.32
C PRO A 447 -4.01 0.72 -10.22
N TYR A 448 -4.69 -0.27 -10.82
CA TYR A 448 -4.22 -1.65 -10.84
C TYR A 448 -2.87 -1.81 -11.54
N GLY A 449 -2.02 -2.63 -10.98
CA GLY A 449 -0.75 -3.00 -11.58
C GLY A 449 0.27 -1.87 -11.69
N CYS A 450 0.00 -0.70 -11.11
CA CYS A 450 1.01 0.35 -10.99
C CYS A 450 2.14 -0.13 -10.08
N ASN A 451 3.36 -0.01 -10.57
CA ASN A 451 4.53 -0.49 -9.84
C ASN A 451 4.99 0.53 -8.80
N SER A 452 5.03 0.11 -7.54
CA SER A 452 5.76 0.86 -6.53
C SER A 452 7.27 0.67 -6.75
N ILE A 453 8.02 1.75 -6.75
CA ILE A 453 9.49 1.72 -6.84
C ILE A 453 10.03 1.67 -5.42
N LEU A 454 10.77 0.64 -5.07
CA LEU A 454 11.42 0.56 -3.76
C LEU A 454 12.35 1.77 -3.58
N TYR A 455 12.11 2.54 -2.53
CA TYR A 455 12.92 3.70 -2.18
C TYR A 455 13.85 3.31 -1.03
N ASP A 456 15.05 2.89 -1.39
CA ASP A 456 16.06 2.50 -0.42
C ASP A 456 17.07 3.65 -0.25
N THR A 457 17.00 4.32 0.90
CA THR A 457 17.94 5.37 1.29
C THR A 457 19.29 4.81 1.71
N THR A 458 19.39 3.49 1.93
CA THR A 458 20.67 2.83 2.28
C THR A 458 21.55 2.59 1.07
N THR A 459 21.05 2.83 -0.15
CA THR A 459 21.83 2.67 -1.36
C THR A 459 22.94 3.68 -1.45
N LEU A 460 24.16 3.21 -1.21
CA LEU A 460 25.43 3.72 -1.72
C LEU A 460 25.70 5.26 -1.67
N GLU A 461 24.88 6.07 -0.99
CA GLU A 461 25.14 7.51 -0.83
C GLU A 461 26.51 7.80 -0.18
N ASN A 462 27.07 6.81 0.51
CA ASN A 462 28.38 6.90 1.15
C ASN A 462 29.51 6.25 0.32
N LEU A 463 29.23 5.72 -0.86
CA LEU A 463 30.29 5.16 -1.70
C LEU A 463 30.96 6.26 -2.53
N THR A 464 32.16 6.63 -2.12
CA THR A 464 32.97 7.53 -2.96
C THR A 464 33.27 6.87 -4.29
N MET A 465 33.41 7.67 -5.37
CA MET A 465 33.80 7.18 -6.70
C MET A 465 35.12 6.34 -6.65
N GLY A 466 35.98 6.62 -5.66
CA GLY A 466 37.18 5.85 -5.40
C GLY A 466 36.89 4.42 -4.91
N GLN A 467 35.98 4.29 -3.95
CA GLN A 467 35.54 2.99 -3.42
C GLN A 467 34.82 2.16 -4.49
N ALA A 468 33.92 2.78 -5.27
CA ALA A 468 33.22 2.11 -6.37
C ALA A 468 34.22 1.53 -7.39
N ARG A 469 35.27 2.28 -7.75
CA ARG A 469 36.36 1.79 -8.64
C ARG A 469 37.13 0.64 -8.04
N VAL A 470 37.41 0.67 -6.73
CA VAL A 470 38.13 -0.43 -6.03
C VAL A 470 37.26 -1.69 -6.03
N TYR A 471 35.99 -1.61 -5.71
CA TYR A 471 35.07 -2.75 -5.74
C TYR A 471 34.90 -3.31 -7.16
N THR A 472 34.76 -2.45 -8.17
CA THR A 472 34.70 -2.89 -9.58
C THR A 472 35.98 -3.60 -9.99
N ALA A 473 37.14 -3.06 -9.60
CA ALA A 473 38.43 -3.70 -9.88
C ALA A 473 38.56 -5.06 -9.18
N MET A 474 38.11 -5.21 -7.94
CA MET A 474 38.11 -6.50 -7.24
C MET A 474 37.17 -7.51 -7.89
N LEU A 475 35.99 -7.10 -8.30
CA LEU A 475 34.99 -7.93 -8.99
C LEU A 475 35.52 -8.48 -10.32
N LEU A 476 36.31 -7.69 -11.05
CA LEU A 476 36.93 -8.10 -12.31
C LEU A 476 38.21 -8.90 -12.11
N ALA A 477 39.00 -8.58 -11.07
CA ALA A 477 40.29 -9.24 -10.82
C ALA A 477 40.11 -10.70 -10.37
N ILE A 478 39.12 -11.04 -9.56
CA ILE A 478 38.90 -12.39 -9.05
C ILE A 478 38.63 -13.40 -10.20
N PRO A 479 37.65 -13.17 -11.10
CA PRO A 479 37.45 -14.05 -12.25
C PRO A 479 38.66 -14.13 -13.19
N ALA A 480 39.33 -13.00 -13.41
CA ALA A 480 40.55 -12.98 -14.26
C ALA A 480 41.69 -13.86 -13.68
N LEU A 481 41.94 -13.77 -12.38
CA LEU A 481 42.92 -14.62 -11.69
C LEU A 481 42.53 -16.10 -11.75
N LEU A 482 41.26 -16.43 -11.60
CA LEU A 482 40.76 -17.80 -11.74
C LEU A 482 40.95 -18.31 -13.16
N CYS A 483 40.68 -17.51 -14.19
CA CYS A 483 40.95 -17.87 -15.59
C CYS A 483 42.42 -18.11 -15.85
N VAL A 484 43.32 -17.24 -15.35
CA VAL A 484 44.76 -17.42 -15.46
C VAL A 484 45.22 -18.69 -14.75
N PHE A 485 44.73 -18.94 -13.53
CA PHE A 485 45.05 -20.16 -12.79
C PHE A 485 44.63 -21.43 -13.56
N CYS A 486 43.38 -21.45 -14.05
CA CYS A 486 42.88 -22.55 -14.88
C CYS A 486 43.72 -22.75 -16.15
N ALA A 487 44.11 -21.67 -16.85
CA ALA A 487 44.96 -21.75 -18.02
C ALA A 487 46.34 -22.32 -17.70
N VAL A 488 46.97 -21.88 -16.60
CA VAL A 488 48.28 -22.41 -16.15
C VAL A 488 48.18 -23.91 -15.83
N VAL A 489 47.15 -24.35 -15.14
CA VAL A 489 46.90 -25.75 -14.82
C VAL A 489 46.72 -26.59 -16.10
N LEU A 490 45.95 -26.10 -17.06
CA LEU A 490 45.74 -26.78 -18.35
C LEU A 490 47.04 -26.89 -19.17
N ILE A 491 47.83 -25.82 -19.23
CA ILE A 491 49.13 -25.81 -19.95
C ILE A 491 50.10 -26.78 -19.29
N ARG A 492 50.24 -26.77 -17.96
CA ARG A 492 51.07 -27.73 -17.23
C ARG A 492 50.65 -29.19 -17.45
N ARG A 493 49.34 -29.44 -17.55
CA ARG A 493 48.81 -30.78 -17.80
C ARG A 493 49.06 -31.25 -19.24
N LYS A 494 49.06 -30.33 -20.22
CA LYS A 494 49.33 -30.64 -21.63
C LYS A 494 50.82 -30.94 -21.88
N ASN A 495 51.71 -30.35 -21.09
CA ASN A 495 53.17 -30.53 -21.23
C ASN A 495 53.75 -31.65 -20.33
N ARG A 496 52.94 -32.41 -19.67
CA ARG A 496 53.21 -33.70 -19.02
C ARG A 496 52.59 -34.86 -19.83
#